data_3921ceab2ddf4b42430012728850f7f5
#
_entry.id   3921ceab2ddf4b42430012728850f7f5
#
_cell.length_a   1.000
_cell.length_b   1.000
_cell.length_c   1.000
_cell.angle_alpha   90.00
_cell.angle_beta   90.00
_cell.angle_gamma   90.00
#
_symmetry.space_group_name_H-M   'P 1'
#
loop_
_entity.id
_entity.type
_entity.pdbx_description
1 polymer ?
#
loop_
_entity_poly.entity_id
_entity_poly.type
_entity_poly.pdbx_seq_one_letter_code
_entity_poly.pdbx_strand_id
1 'polypeptide(L)'
;MLEIPLQPLPAQSFITILEEQNVEIALYQRYNRLYADVTLDETPIATGCICLNNTPIIQQTSDFSGVLAFVDTLGDESPQWEGIGGDSPRWVLVYLTAAAAVENGIVV
;
A
#
# COMPACT_ATOMS: atom_id res chain seq x y z
N MET A 1 -12.79 0.08 4.83
CA MET A 1 -11.65 -0.17 3.92
C MET A 1 -11.72 0.80 2.76
N LEU A 2 -10.62 1.46 2.47
CA LEU A 2 -10.54 2.43 1.39
C LEU A 2 -9.54 1.93 0.35
N GLU A 3 -9.96 1.82 -0.91
CA GLU A 3 -9.06 1.48 -1.99
C GLU A 3 -8.40 2.74 -2.53
N ILE A 4 -7.09 2.70 -2.68
CA ILE A 4 -6.31 3.82 -3.22
C ILE A 4 -6.07 3.56 -4.69
N PRO A 5 -6.56 4.43 -5.60
CA PRO A 5 -6.40 4.20 -7.04
C PRO A 5 -4.94 4.31 -7.46
N LEU A 6 -4.51 3.38 -8.29
CA LEU A 6 -3.14 3.31 -8.81
C LEU A 6 -3.15 3.22 -10.32
N GLN A 7 -1.98 3.44 -10.93
CA GLN A 7 -1.77 3.26 -12.35
C GLN A 7 -0.84 2.09 -12.59
N PRO A 8 -0.97 1.37 -13.73
CA PRO A 8 -0.07 0.26 -14.03
C PRO A 8 1.25 0.78 -14.59
N LEU A 9 2.06 1.35 -13.71
CA LEU A 9 3.36 1.94 -14.06
C LEU A 9 4.45 1.31 -13.21
N PRO A 10 5.66 1.13 -13.78
CA PRO A 10 6.78 0.58 -12.99
C PRO A 10 7.32 1.52 -11.92
N ALA A 11 6.96 2.80 -12.00
CA ALA A 11 7.30 3.78 -10.97
C ALA A 11 6.24 4.87 -10.96
N GLN A 12 5.77 5.23 -9.78
CA GLN A 12 4.80 6.32 -9.62
C GLN A 12 4.87 6.87 -8.20
N SER A 13 4.51 8.13 -8.05
CA SER A 13 4.35 8.71 -6.73
C SER A 13 3.12 9.63 -6.73
N PHE A 14 2.45 9.70 -5.61
CA PHE A 14 1.24 10.50 -5.48
C PHE A 14 1.01 10.83 -4.01
N ILE A 15 0.16 11.81 -3.75
CA ILE A 15 -0.23 12.20 -2.40
C ILE A 15 -1.71 11.90 -2.24
N THR A 16 -2.04 11.25 -1.13
CA THR A 16 -3.43 11.00 -0.76
C THR A 16 -3.64 11.47 0.69
N ILE A 17 -4.88 11.73 1.06
CA ILE A 17 -5.20 12.16 2.41
C ILE A 17 -5.78 10.99 3.17
N LEU A 18 -5.11 10.58 4.23
CA LEU A 18 -5.55 9.50 5.12
C LEU A 18 -5.45 10.01 6.54
N GLU A 19 -6.47 9.77 7.36
CA GLU A 19 -6.52 10.23 8.75
C GLU A 19 -6.28 11.74 8.89
N GLU A 20 -6.78 12.52 7.89
CA GLU A 20 -6.61 13.97 7.84
C GLU A 20 -5.16 14.41 7.68
N GLN A 21 -4.29 13.53 7.20
CA GLN A 21 -2.87 13.81 7.00
C GLN A 21 -2.49 13.60 5.54
N ASN A 22 -1.48 14.33 5.08
CA ASN A 22 -0.94 14.15 3.73
C ASN A 22 0.01 12.97 3.72
N VAL A 23 -0.35 11.94 2.95
CA VAL A 23 0.45 10.73 2.82
C VAL A 23 0.98 10.65 1.40
N GLU A 24 2.28 10.77 1.24
CA GLU A 24 2.93 10.61 -0.06
C GLU A 24 3.40 9.16 -0.19
N ILE A 25 2.97 8.52 -1.26
CA ILE A 25 3.30 7.12 -1.53
C ILE A 25 4.05 7.05 -2.84
N ALA A 26 5.25 6.51 -2.82
CA ALA A 26 6.04 6.24 -4.01
C ALA A 26 6.16 4.73 -4.18
N LEU A 27 5.76 4.23 -5.35
CA LEU A 27 5.83 2.82 -5.69
C LEU A 27 6.81 2.64 -6.84
N TYR A 28 7.66 1.62 -6.74
CA TYR A 28 8.63 1.35 -7.79
C TYR A 28 8.98 -0.13 -7.85
N GLN A 29 9.16 -0.60 -9.08
CA GLN A 29 9.55 -1.99 -9.33
C GLN A 29 11.07 -2.09 -9.30
N ARG A 30 11.60 -3.05 -8.55
CA ARG A 30 13.01 -3.39 -8.54
C ARG A 30 13.14 -4.90 -8.65
N TYR A 31 13.94 -5.34 -9.61
CA TYR A 31 14.05 -6.77 -9.92
C TYR A 31 12.65 -7.30 -10.20
N ASN A 32 12.16 -8.26 -9.46
CA ASN A 32 10.84 -8.84 -9.67
C ASN A 32 9.88 -8.50 -8.54
N ARG A 33 10.12 -7.38 -7.83
CA ARG A 33 9.30 -6.99 -6.68
C ARG A 33 8.93 -5.52 -6.73
N LEU A 34 7.79 -5.21 -6.14
CA LEU A 34 7.32 -3.85 -5.97
C LEU A 34 7.72 -3.36 -4.58
N TYR A 35 8.23 -2.13 -4.50
CA TYR A 35 8.64 -1.51 -3.26
C TYR A 35 7.89 -0.20 -3.05
N ALA A 36 7.79 0.24 -1.81
CA ALA A 36 7.10 1.47 -1.47
C ALA A 36 7.92 2.32 -0.49
N ASP A 37 7.89 3.63 -0.73
CA ASP A 37 8.33 4.62 0.24
C ASP A 37 7.09 5.41 0.66
N VAL A 38 6.89 5.60 1.95
CA VAL A 38 5.73 6.34 2.47
C VAL A 38 6.23 7.48 3.35
N THR A 39 5.73 8.68 3.05
CA THR A 39 6.06 9.90 3.79
C THR A 39 4.78 10.48 4.36
N LEU A 40 4.77 10.72 5.66
CA LEU A 40 3.62 11.26 6.38
C LEU A 40 3.94 12.69 6.78
N ASP A 41 3.19 13.67 6.23
CA ASP A 41 3.38 15.09 6.49
C ASP A 41 4.87 15.48 6.42
N GLU A 42 5.55 15.09 5.33
CA GLU A 42 6.96 15.37 5.06
C GLU A 42 7.96 14.58 5.92
N THR A 43 7.48 13.64 6.74
CA THR A 43 8.34 12.76 7.54
C THR A 43 8.32 11.34 6.98
N PRO A 44 9.45 10.80 6.53
CA PRO A 44 9.48 9.41 6.03
C PRO A 44 9.15 8.42 7.14
N ILE A 45 8.17 7.53 6.89
CA ILE A 45 7.76 6.51 7.85
C ILE A 45 8.00 5.09 7.33
N ALA A 46 8.25 4.95 6.03
CA ALA A 46 8.66 3.68 5.43
C ALA A 46 9.53 4.00 4.22
N THR A 47 10.67 3.33 4.10
CA THR A 47 11.60 3.54 3.00
C THR A 47 12.07 2.19 2.49
N GLY A 48 11.92 1.96 1.18
CA GLY A 48 12.32 0.69 0.56
C GLY A 48 11.60 -0.51 1.10
N CYS A 49 10.33 -0.35 1.47
CA CYS A 49 9.53 -1.43 2.04
C CYS A 49 8.98 -2.31 0.93
N ILE A 50 9.27 -3.61 1.00
CA ILE A 50 8.77 -4.54 0.00
C ILE A 50 7.25 -4.70 0.14
N CYS A 51 6.56 -4.70 -1.00
CA CYS A 51 5.11 -4.88 -1.03
C CYS A 51 4.78 -6.35 -1.19
N LEU A 52 4.18 -6.93 -0.17
CA LEU A 52 3.76 -8.33 -0.16
C LEU A 52 2.24 -8.40 0.01
N ASN A 53 1.66 -9.51 -0.44
CA ASN A 53 0.22 -9.72 -0.33
C ASN A 53 -0.19 -9.82 1.15
N ASN A 54 -1.26 -9.12 1.52
CA ASN A 54 -1.84 -9.13 2.87
C ASN A 54 -0.83 -8.80 3.97
N THR A 55 0.19 -8.00 3.64
CA THR A 55 1.24 -7.64 4.59
C THR A 55 1.30 -6.12 4.69
N PRO A 56 1.29 -5.53 5.89
CA PRO A 56 1.35 -4.08 6.02
C PRO A 56 2.63 -3.50 5.43
N ILE A 57 2.48 -2.45 4.63
CA ILE A 57 3.61 -1.66 4.15
C ILE A 57 4.17 -0.84 5.30
N ILE A 58 3.25 -0.24 6.08
CA ILE A 58 3.59 0.48 7.29
C ILE A 58 2.79 -0.09 8.44
N GLN A 59 3.42 -0.20 9.59
CA GLN A 59 2.76 -0.63 10.80
C GLN A 59 2.24 0.58 11.57
N GLN A 60 1.36 0.35 12.52
CA GLN A 60 0.83 1.41 13.35
C GLN A 60 1.95 2.17 14.05
N THR A 61 1.82 3.51 14.05
CA THR A 61 2.71 4.40 14.78
C THR A 61 1.83 5.33 15.63
N SER A 62 2.46 6.17 16.45
CA SER A 62 1.73 7.19 17.20
C SER A 62 1.06 8.21 16.28
N ASP A 63 1.58 8.39 15.06
CA ASP A 63 1.09 9.39 14.12
C ASP A 63 0.15 8.81 13.06
N PHE A 64 0.17 7.49 12.87
CA PHE A 64 -0.65 6.83 11.85
C PHE A 64 -1.17 5.51 12.42
N SER A 65 -2.47 5.48 12.69
CA SER A 65 -3.09 4.35 13.39
C SER A 65 -3.60 3.25 12.46
N GLY A 66 -3.66 3.51 11.16
CA GLY A 66 -4.16 2.55 10.19
C GLY A 66 -3.06 1.70 9.57
N VAL A 67 -3.46 0.93 8.55
CA VAL A 67 -2.60 0.00 7.83
C VAL A 67 -2.75 0.24 6.33
N LEU A 68 -1.62 0.26 5.62
CA LEU A 68 -1.60 0.22 4.16
C LEU A 68 -1.10 -1.16 3.74
N ALA A 69 -1.81 -1.80 2.83
CA ALA A 69 -1.44 -3.12 2.35
C ALA A 69 -1.97 -3.37 0.96
N PHE A 70 -1.31 -4.26 0.22
CA PHE A 70 -1.82 -4.76 -1.05
C PHE A 70 -2.62 -6.04 -0.82
N VAL A 71 -3.69 -6.20 -1.60
CA VAL A 71 -4.51 -7.41 -1.57
C VAL A 71 -4.57 -7.98 -2.98
N ASP A 72 -4.25 -9.27 -3.12
CA ASP A 72 -4.40 -9.98 -4.39
C ASP A 72 -5.84 -10.46 -4.52
N THR A 73 -6.54 -9.93 -5.52
CA THR A 73 -7.96 -10.28 -5.73
C THR A 73 -8.15 -11.61 -6.44
N LEU A 74 -7.09 -12.20 -6.97
CA LEU A 74 -7.18 -13.45 -7.75
C LEU A 74 -6.45 -14.63 -7.11
N GLY A 75 -5.72 -14.41 -6.02
CA GLY A 75 -4.94 -15.47 -5.41
C GLY A 75 -4.17 -14.99 -4.19
N ASP A 76 -2.93 -15.47 -4.07
CA ASP A 76 -2.09 -15.23 -2.90
C ASP A 76 -0.65 -14.95 -3.32
N GLU A 77 -0.49 -14.10 -4.33
CA GLU A 77 0.83 -13.72 -4.84
C GLU A 77 1.15 -12.27 -4.50
N SER A 78 2.43 -11.94 -4.49
CA SER A 78 2.87 -10.57 -4.20
C SER A 78 2.66 -9.67 -5.42
N PRO A 79 2.39 -8.36 -5.20
CA PRO A 79 2.03 -7.47 -6.30
C PRO A 79 3.17 -7.23 -7.30
N GLN A 80 2.76 -7.04 -8.55
CA GLN A 80 3.62 -6.64 -9.65
C GLN A 80 3.00 -5.40 -10.29
N TRP A 81 3.83 -4.51 -10.83
CA TRP A 81 3.33 -3.22 -11.33
C TRP A 81 2.30 -3.35 -12.44
N GLU A 82 2.38 -4.42 -13.25
CA GLU A 82 1.47 -4.60 -14.37
C GLU A 82 0.02 -4.84 -13.92
N GLY A 83 -0.18 -5.31 -12.70
CA GLY A 83 -1.50 -5.67 -12.20
C GLY A 83 -2.05 -4.78 -11.10
N ILE A 84 -1.45 -3.59 -10.86
CA ILE A 84 -1.89 -2.73 -9.76
C ILE A 84 -2.83 -1.60 -10.16
N GLY A 85 -3.16 -1.50 -11.44
CA GLY A 85 -4.03 -0.41 -11.90
C GLY A 85 -4.87 -0.82 -13.10
N GLY A 86 -5.54 0.19 -13.70
CA GLY A 86 -6.41 -0.03 -14.83
C GLY A 86 -7.83 -0.38 -14.41
N ASP A 87 -8.61 -0.91 -15.36
CA ASP A 87 -10.03 -1.17 -15.14
C ASP A 87 -10.31 -2.37 -14.24
N SER A 88 -9.40 -3.34 -14.23
CA SER A 88 -9.56 -4.57 -13.43
C SER A 88 -8.23 -4.94 -12.79
N PRO A 89 -7.79 -4.21 -11.78
CA PRO A 89 -6.52 -4.50 -11.14
C PRO A 89 -6.58 -5.83 -10.40
N ARG A 90 -5.53 -6.62 -10.52
CA ARG A 90 -5.39 -7.84 -9.74
C ARG A 90 -5.06 -7.51 -8.28
N TRP A 91 -4.14 -6.58 -8.07
CA TRP A 91 -3.75 -6.15 -6.74
C TRP A 91 -4.28 -4.75 -6.47
N VAL A 92 -4.89 -4.56 -5.32
CA VAL A 92 -5.39 -3.25 -4.89
C VAL A 92 -4.64 -2.81 -3.64
N LEU A 93 -4.30 -1.52 -3.59
CA LEU A 93 -3.73 -0.92 -2.40
C LEU A 93 -4.88 -0.41 -1.54
N VAL A 94 -4.94 -0.88 -0.30
CA VAL A 94 -6.03 -0.52 0.60
C VAL A 94 -5.51 0.13 1.88
N TYR A 95 -6.29 1.06 2.39
CA TYR A 95 -6.12 1.60 3.73
C TYR A 95 -7.18 0.99 4.63
N LEU A 96 -6.76 0.51 5.79
CA LEU A 96 -7.62 -0.17 6.75
C LEU A 96 -7.36 0.38 8.14
N THR A 97 -8.39 0.43 8.98
CA THR A 97 -8.16 0.58 10.42
C THR A 97 -7.53 -0.72 10.94
N ALA A 98 -6.88 -0.66 12.11
CA ALA A 98 -6.25 -1.84 12.69
C ALA A 98 -7.26 -2.97 12.88
N ALA A 99 -8.47 -2.66 13.36
CA ALA A 99 -9.51 -3.67 13.55
C ALA A 99 -9.94 -4.30 12.23
N ALA A 100 -10.12 -3.49 11.18
CA ALA A 100 -10.50 -4.00 9.87
C ALA A 100 -9.39 -4.85 9.26
N ALA A 101 -8.13 -4.50 9.49
CA ALA A 101 -7.00 -5.28 9.00
C ALA A 101 -7.01 -6.69 9.58
N VAL A 102 -7.22 -6.81 10.89
CA VAL A 102 -7.31 -8.11 11.55
C VAL A 102 -8.49 -8.92 11.00
N GLU A 103 -9.64 -8.27 10.80
CA GLU A 103 -10.82 -8.95 10.24
C GLU A 103 -10.58 -9.45 8.81
N ASN A 104 -9.71 -8.81 8.06
CA ASN A 104 -9.39 -9.19 6.68
C ASN A 104 -8.15 -10.09 6.59
N GLY A 105 -7.63 -10.58 7.71
CA GLY A 105 -6.52 -11.51 7.70
C GLY A 105 -5.16 -10.87 7.49
N ILE A 106 -5.06 -9.56 7.65
CA ILE A 106 -3.78 -8.85 7.53
C ILE A 106 -3.14 -8.80 8.91
N VAL A 107 -1.91 -9.29 9.00
CA VAL A 107 -1.17 -9.31 10.26
C VAL A 107 -0.62 -7.91 10.55
N VAL A 108 -0.96 -7.39 11.69
CA VAL A 108 -0.57 -6.03 12.10
C VAL A 108 0.49 -6.09 13.19
#